data_e177db15106a5aad463c0ba007f62b45
#
_entry.id   e177db15106a5aad463c0ba007f62b45
#
_cell.length_a   1.000
_cell.length_b   1.000
_cell.length_c   1.000
_cell.angle_alpha   90.00
_cell.angle_beta   90.00
_cell.angle_gamma   90.00
#
_symmetry.space_group_name_H-M   'P 1'
#
loop_
_entity.id
_entity.type
_entity.pdbx_description
1 polymer ?
#
loop_
_entity_poly.entity_id
_entity_poly.type
_entity_poly.pdbx_seq_one_letter_code
_entity_poly.pdbx_strand_id
1 'polypeptide(L)'
;MTPSPVPASARASTASPASGTSAASASITALLATCATAVPGLYRTHPRHNLSAIAAHVVDAYRDSGSDRGALRLGRRRRLAVLAVDGLGYRTAALTLTPPVLEPLTSGFPTTTAACLLTSVTGRPADEHGVVGVQYLHADGRHAVDCHTGRLTAPTSAAPARPTRPPVFPTMFETLAALGVATIALPGALGGLSPPVRRRLLRGCRTVAPPPGGPAAGTGGLAGAVTAVLDAVRHLASTGDEGLTWAYLDLDSHIHRHGTDAAVRAACRAVDRFAHRLSRDGVAVLLYSDHGLARSAPGPATRAVWREADSPRWCRLPAGGAGRVRWLYPHAGERDRLMRWLAGRMPAAVVTTPDQLAAWGLIRAGSVGQRRLGEVVLLAREPDFPAADATAAFEHGSMTADELLVPLAIWHPD
;
A
#
# COMPACT_ATOMS: atom_id res chain seq x y z
N MET A 1 74.34 -0.64 -23.50
CA MET A 1 73.34 -0.39 -22.41
C MET A 1 72.01 -0.21 -23.09
N THR A 2 71.22 -1.25 -23.08
CA THR A 2 69.82 -1.27 -23.61
C THR A 2 68.84 -1.08 -22.48
N PRO A 3 67.80 -0.26 -22.61
CA PRO A 3 66.79 -0.10 -21.56
C PRO A 3 65.76 -1.23 -21.64
N SER A 4 65.39 -1.74 -20.44
CA SER A 4 64.33 -2.74 -20.22
C SER A 4 62.92 -2.17 -20.46
N PRO A 5 61.94 -3.00 -20.86
CA PRO A 5 60.57 -2.57 -21.09
C PRO A 5 59.77 -2.50 -19.80
N VAL A 6 58.88 -1.47 -19.72
CA VAL A 6 57.87 -1.23 -18.69
C VAL A 6 56.70 -2.19 -18.90
N PRO A 7 56.08 -2.80 -17.85
CA PRO A 7 54.92 -3.67 -18.02
C PRO A 7 53.63 -2.87 -18.22
N ALA A 8 52.76 -3.39 -19.11
CA ALA A 8 51.49 -2.84 -19.49
C ALA A 8 50.47 -2.87 -18.30
N SER A 9 49.83 -1.74 -18.08
CA SER A 9 48.74 -1.57 -17.11
C SER A 9 47.51 -2.39 -17.50
N ALA A 10 46.99 -3.15 -16.54
CA ALA A 10 45.73 -3.88 -16.67
C ALA A 10 44.58 -2.88 -16.86
N ARG A 11 43.84 -3.04 -17.95
CA ARG A 11 42.57 -2.32 -18.16
C ARG A 11 41.53 -2.84 -17.19
N ALA A 12 41.06 -1.97 -16.31
CA ALA A 12 39.86 -2.21 -15.54
C ALA A 12 38.64 -2.24 -16.47
N SER A 13 37.94 -3.37 -16.49
CA SER A 13 36.66 -3.53 -17.18
C SER A 13 35.60 -2.72 -16.44
N THR A 14 35.20 -1.59 -17.01
CA THR A 14 34.03 -0.86 -16.54
C THR A 14 32.77 -1.60 -16.98
N ALA A 15 32.15 -2.38 -16.11
CA ALA A 15 30.83 -2.93 -16.33
C ALA A 15 29.82 -1.77 -16.45
N SER A 16 29.13 -1.69 -17.57
CA SER A 16 28.16 -0.65 -17.90
C SER A 16 26.87 -0.84 -17.09
N PRO A 17 26.31 0.20 -16.46
CA PRO A 17 25.08 0.09 -15.67
C PRO A 17 23.78 -0.06 -16.50
N ALA A 18 23.90 -0.26 -17.82
CA ALA A 18 22.75 -0.26 -18.72
C ALA A 18 21.93 -1.58 -18.76
N SER A 19 22.44 -2.69 -18.20
CA SER A 19 21.74 -3.99 -18.28
C SER A 19 20.62 -4.18 -17.23
N GLY A 20 20.73 -3.53 -16.07
CA GLY A 20 19.73 -3.67 -14.99
C GLY A 20 18.40 -2.97 -15.27
N THR A 21 18.41 -1.82 -15.91
CA THR A 21 17.21 -1.04 -16.24
C THR A 21 16.35 -1.69 -17.33
N SER A 22 16.96 -2.43 -18.26
CA SER A 22 16.25 -3.14 -19.33
C SER A 22 15.47 -4.34 -18.79
N ALA A 23 16.05 -5.15 -17.89
CA ALA A 23 15.40 -6.32 -17.31
C ALA A 23 14.24 -5.94 -16.38
N ALA A 24 14.42 -4.92 -15.55
CA ALA A 24 13.36 -4.41 -14.68
C ALA A 24 12.17 -3.83 -15.48
N SER A 25 12.46 -3.11 -16.57
CA SER A 25 11.42 -2.58 -17.46
C SER A 25 10.64 -3.68 -18.16
N ALA A 26 11.30 -4.75 -18.62
CA ALA A 26 10.64 -5.90 -19.25
C ALA A 26 9.73 -6.64 -18.24
N SER A 27 10.17 -6.80 -17.00
CA SER A 27 9.38 -7.42 -15.92
C SER A 27 8.12 -6.62 -15.60
N ILE A 28 8.20 -5.29 -15.49
CA ILE A 28 7.06 -4.40 -15.29
C ILE A 28 6.07 -4.51 -16.44
N THR A 29 6.54 -4.45 -17.69
CA THR A 29 5.70 -4.53 -18.88
C THR A 29 4.93 -5.84 -18.94
N ALA A 30 5.59 -6.97 -18.66
CA ALA A 30 4.96 -8.29 -18.62
C ALA A 30 3.92 -8.39 -17.50
N LEU A 31 4.22 -7.85 -16.31
CA LEU A 31 3.28 -7.82 -15.18
C LEU A 31 2.03 -6.98 -15.52
N LEU A 32 2.21 -5.77 -16.03
CA LEU A 32 1.10 -4.89 -16.42
C LEU A 32 0.26 -5.46 -17.55
N ALA A 33 0.87 -6.16 -18.52
CA ALA A 33 0.12 -6.86 -19.58
C ALA A 33 -0.83 -7.92 -19.01
N THR A 34 -0.41 -8.66 -17.97
CA THR A 34 -1.26 -9.64 -17.27
C THR A 34 -2.36 -8.95 -16.47
N CYS A 35 -2.13 -7.73 -16.00
CA CYS A 35 -3.06 -6.94 -15.19
C CYS A 35 -3.98 -6.02 -16.02
N ALA A 36 -3.87 -5.98 -17.33
CA ALA A 36 -4.66 -5.10 -18.18
C ALA A 36 -6.17 -5.30 -17.96
N THR A 37 -6.93 -4.21 -17.95
CA THR A 37 -8.40 -4.20 -17.93
C THR A 37 -8.95 -3.75 -19.28
N ALA A 38 -10.26 -3.78 -19.43
CA ALA A 38 -10.94 -3.23 -20.61
C ALA A 38 -10.79 -1.69 -20.72
N VAL A 39 -10.31 -1.03 -19.69
CA VAL A 39 -10.12 0.43 -19.65
C VAL A 39 -8.63 0.74 -19.76
N PRO A 40 -8.17 1.37 -20.85
CA PRO A 40 -6.78 1.73 -21.03
C PRO A 40 -6.25 2.60 -19.88
N GLY A 41 -5.07 2.27 -19.37
CA GLY A 41 -4.42 2.99 -18.27
C GLY A 41 -4.88 2.60 -16.87
N LEU A 42 -5.88 1.72 -16.74
CA LEU A 42 -6.26 1.08 -15.48
C LEU A 42 -5.94 -0.41 -15.50
N TYR A 43 -5.44 -0.90 -14.38
CA TYR A 43 -4.98 -2.28 -14.24
C TYR A 43 -5.70 -2.96 -13.08
N ARG A 44 -5.83 -4.27 -13.13
CA ARG A 44 -6.32 -5.08 -12.00
C ARG A 44 -5.15 -5.61 -11.17
N THR A 45 -5.44 -5.99 -9.95
CA THR A 45 -4.50 -6.72 -9.10
C THR A 45 -4.09 -8.04 -9.78
N HIS A 46 -2.79 -8.33 -9.81
CA HIS A 46 -2.29 -9.59 -10.35
C HIS A 46 -2.74 -10.77 -9.47
N PRO A 47 -3.19 -11.91 -10.05
CA PRO A 47 -3.80 -13.00 -9.26
C PRO A 47 -2.86 -13.67 -8.26
N ARG A 48 -1.54 -13.62 -8.47
CA ARG A 48 -0.54 -14.26 -7.59
C ARG A 48 0.53 -13.30 -7.05
N HIS A 49 1.00 -12.34 -7.84
CA HIS A 49 2.03 -11.38 -7.44
C HIS A 49 1.38 -10.09 -6.93
N ASN A 50 0.82 -10.16 -5.75
CA ASN A 50 0.10 -9.04 -5.12
C ASN A 50 0.25 -9.06 -3.60
N LEU A 51 -0.20 -8.02 -2.93
CA LEU A 51 -0.08 -7.84 -1.48
C LEU A 51 -0.66 -8.98 -0.64
N SER A 52 -1.66 -9.72 -1.15
CA SER A 52 -2.21 -10.85 -0.38
C SER A 52 -1.22 -12.01 -0.21
N ALA A 53 -0.16 -12.05 -1.01
CA ALA A 53 0.91 -13.06 -0.88
C ALA A 53 1.86 -12.79 0.31
N ILE A 54 1.93 -11.56 0.83
CA ILE A 54 2.88 -11.18 1.90
C ILE A 54 2.69 -12.06 3.14
N ALA A 55 1.45 -12.23 3.61
CA ALA A 55 1.18 -13.06 4.78
C ALA A 55 1.67 -14.52 4.60
N ALA A 56 1.46 -15.08 3.40
CA ALA A 56 1.93 -16.43 3.08
C ALA A 56 3.46 -16.51 3.04
N HIS A 57 4.14 -15.56 2.35
CA HIS A 57 5.61 -15.52 2.33
C HIS A 57 6.22 -15.49 3.74
N VAL A 58 5.65 -14.67 4.63
CA VAL A 58 6.12 -14.54 6.01
C VAL A 58 5.86 -15.82 6.81
N VAL A 59 4.65 -16.38 6.74
CA VAL A 59 4.28 -17.58 7.51
C VAL A 59 5.03 -18.82 7.02
N ASP A 60 5.16 -19.00 5.70
CA ASP A 60 5.83 -20.17 5.11
C ASP A 60 7.32 -20.17 5.43
N ALA A 61 7.97 -19.00 5.51
CA ALA A 61 9.37 -18.91 5.93
C ALA A 61 9.62 -19.50 7.36
N TYR A 62 8.61 -19.50 8.23
CA TYR A 62 8.68 -20.12 9.56
C TYR A 62 8.22 -21.59 9.58
N ARG A 63 7.40 -22.02 8.61
CA ARG A 63 6.96 -23.42 8.50
C ARG A 63 8.03 -24.31 7.87
N ASP A 64 8.71 -23.83 6.85
CA ASP A 64 9.68 -24.58 6.06
C ASP A 64 11.09 -24.48 6.67
N SER A 65 11.33 -25.20 7.75
CA SER A 65 12.66 -25.36 8.30
C SER A 65 13.51 -26.25 7.38
N GLY A 66 14.01 -25.68 6.29
CA GLY A 66 14.98 -26.34 5.41
C GLY A 66 14.58 -26.54 3.95
N SER A 67 13.44 -26.08 3.48
CA SER A 67 13.11 -26.13 2.06
C SER A 67 13.57 -24.86 1.31
N ASP A 68 14.29 -25.06 0.24
CA ASP A 68 14.81 -24.02 -0.69
C ASP A 68 13.69 -23.40 -1.56
N ARG A 69 12.42 -23.60 -1.21
CA ARG A 69 11.27 -23.35 -2.08
C ARG A 69 10.66 -21.94 -1.97
N GLY A 70 11.03 -21.14 -0.98
CA GLY A 70 10.51 -19.78 -0.80
C GLY A 70 11.51 -18.70 -1.19
N ALA A 71 11.02 -17.53 -1.68
CA ALA A 71 11.87 -16.37 -1.93
C ALA A 71 12.50 -15.81 -0.65
N LEU A 72 11.85 -16.01 0.51
CA LEU A 72 12.31 -15.53 1.82
C LEU A 72 13.00 -16.66 2.59
N ARG A 73 14.30 -16.48 2.85
CA ARG A 73 15.13 -17.42 3.64
C ARG A 73 15.47 -16.80 4.99
N LEU A 74 15.24 -17.57 6.07
CA LEU A 74 15.63 -17.18 7.41
C LEU A 74 16.98 -17.82 7.76
N GLY A 75 17.83 -17.07 8.49
CA GLY A 75 19.07 -17.59 9.05
C GLY A 75 18.83 -18.57 10.20
N ARG A 76 19.91 -19.12 10.79
CA ARG A 76 19.87 -20.11 11.87
C ARG A 76 19.00 -19.72 13.06
N ARG A 77 18.94 -18.44 13.39
CA ARG A 77 18.12 -17.89 14.51
C ARG A 77 16.69 -17.54 14.10
N ARG A 78 16.30 -17.78 12.85
CA ARG A 78 14.95 -17.56 12.30
C ARG A 78 14.36 -16.20 12.69
N ARG A 79 15.16 -15.13 12.58
CA ARG A 79 14.74 -13.75 12.86
C ARG A 79 14.38 -13.05 11.56
N LEU A 80 13.26 -12.36 11.59
CA LEU A 80 12.75 -11.60 10.44
C LEU A 80 12.34 -10.19 10.86
N ALA A 81 12.79 -9.18 10.13
CA ALA A 81 12.25 -7.83 10.15
C ALA A 81 11.40 -7.60 8.90
N VAL A 82 10.14 -7.22 9.07
CA VAL A 82 9.23 -6.86 7.99
C VAL A 82 8.99 -5.34 8.04
N LEU A 83 9.31 -4.65 6.97
CA LEU A 83 9.15 -3.21 6.81
C LEU A 83 7.98 -2.94 5.84
N ALA A 84 6.86 -2.47 6.36
CA ALA A 84 5.75 -1.95 5.58
C ALA A 84 5.99 -0.46 5.34
N VAL A 85 6.34 -0.09 4.10
CA VAL A 85 6.70 1.29 3.73
C VAL A 85 5.55 1.91 2.97
N ASP A 86 4.84 2.83 3.60
CA ASP A 86 3.65 3.47 3.03
C ASP A 86 4.01 4.41 1.89
N GLY A 87 3.28 4.27 0.78
CA GLY A 87 3.38 5.15 -0.38
C GLY A 87 4.59 4.92 -1.30
N LEU A 88 5.41 3.88 -1.07
CA LEU A 88 6.60 3.65 -1.89
C LEU A 88 6.27 2.90 -3.19
N GLY A 89 6.13 3.62 -4.30
CA GLY A 89 5.97 3.02 -5.63
C GLY A 89 7.22 2.26 -6.09
N TYR A 90 7.02 1.18 -6.87
CA TYR A 90 8.11 0.30 -7.34
C TYR A 90 9.22 1.04 -8.10
N ARG A 91 8.87 2.03 -8.94
CA ARG A 91 9.87 2.80 -9.70
C ARG A 91 10.88 3.51 -8.79
N THR A 92 10.41 4.10 -7.69
CA THR A 92 11.28 4.76 -6.71
C THR A 92 12.13 3.74 -5.96
N ALA A 93 11.56 2.60 -5.58
CA ALA A 93 12.28 1.51 -4.95
C ALA A 93 13.40 0.99 -5.85
N ALA A 94 13.14 0.74 -7.11
CA ALA A 94 14.13 0.25 -8.09
C ALA A 94 15.30 1.23 -8.35
N LEU A 95 15.10 2.51 -8.07
CA LEU A 95 16.16 3.53 -8.19
C LEU A 95 16.97 3.75 -6.88
N THR A 96 16.52 3.20 -5.77
CA THR A 96 17.06 3.56 -4.45
C THR A 96 17.45 2.38 -3.57
N LEU A 97 16.89 1.19 -3.84
CA LEU A 97 17.16 -0.03 -3.09
C LEU A 97 18.05 -0.98 -3.92
N THR A 98 18.89 -1.74 -3.23
CA THR A 98 19.83 -2.70 -3.83
C THR A 98 19.79 -4.07 -3.15
N PRO A 99 18.60 -4.65 -2.89
CA PRO A 99 18.48 -5.97 -2.26
C PRO A 99 18.89 -7.09 -3.22
N PRO A 100 19.25 -8.28 -2.71
CA PRO A 100 19.43 -9.49 -3.53
C PRO A 100 18.18 -9.88 -4.33
N VAL A 101 16.97 -9.59 -3.79
CA VAL A 101 15.70 -9.80 -4.49
C VAL A 101 14.91 -8.50 -4.48
N LEU A 102 14.55 -8.02 -5.68
CA LEU A 102 13.67 -6.87 -5.87
C LEU A 102 12.68 -7.19 -6.99
N GLU A 103 11.43 -7.37 -6.62
CA GLU A 103 10.36 -7.73 -7.56
C GLU A 103 9.19 -6.74 -7.49
N PRO A 104 8.53 -6.46 -8.63
CA PRO A 104 7.29 -5.70 -8.61
C PRO A 104 6.12 -6.58 -8.14
N LEU A 105 5.38 -6.09 -7.16
CA LEU A 105 4.07 -6.59 -6.79
C LEU A 105 2.99 -5.63 -7.24
N THR A 106 1.74 -6.11 -7.28
CA THR A 106 0.58 -5.25 -7.39
C THR A 106 -0.07 -5.02 -6.03
N SER A 107 -0.45 -3.79 -5.77
CA SER A 107 -1.32 -3.42 -4.66
C SER A 107 -2.74 -3.99 -4.84
N GLY A 108 -3.60 -3.80 -3.83
CA GLY A 108 -5.02 -4.16 -3.87
C GLY A 108 -5.90 -3.05 -4.45
N PHE A 109 -7.17 -3.38 -4.74
CA PHE A 109 -8.20 -2.38 -5.04
C PHE A 109 -9.07 -2.14 -3.80
N PRO A 110 -9.30 -0.88 -3.44
CA PRO A 110 -8.58 0.35 -3.87
C PRO A 110 -7.18 0.42 -3.27
N THR A 111 -6.27 1.15 -3.95
CA THR A 111 -4.89 1.37 -3.50
C THR A 111 -4.86 2.38 -2.34
N THR A 112 -5.22 1.94 -1.14
CA THR A 112 -5.30 2.80 0.06
C THR A 112 -4.80 2.06 1.29
N THR A 113 -4.08 2.76 2.16
CA THR A 113 -3.36 2.24 3.33
C THR A 113 -4.18 1.24 4.16
N ALA A 114 -5.38 1.62 4.60
CA ALA A 114 -6.19 0.75 5.46
C ALA A 114 -6.58 -0.58 4.80
N ALA A 115 -6.95 -0.56 3.51
CA ALA A 115 -7.33 -1.74 2.74
C ALA A 115 -6.11 -2.61 2.43
N CYS A 116 -5.02 -2.00 1.96
CA CYS A 116 -3.83 -2.69 1.49
C CYS A 116 -3.00 -3.29 2.63
N LEU A 117 -2.84 -2.58 3.76
CA LEU A 117 -2.18 -3.15 4.94
C LEU A 117 -2.98 -4.31 5.53
N LEU A 118 -4.32 -4.20 5.61
CA LEU A 118 -5.13 -5.32 6.09
C LEU A 118 -5.05 -6.52 5.14
N THR A 119 -4.99 -6.27 3.83
CA THR A 119 -4.73 -7.31 2.80
C THR A 119 -3.39 -8.00 3.03
N SER A 120 -2.31 -7.23 3.25
CA SER A 120 -0.95 -7.79 3.41
C SER A 120 -0.80 -8.69 4.64
N VAL A 121 -1.47 -8.35 5.76
CA VAL A 121 -1.35 -9.13 7.00
C VAL A 121 -2.34 -10.29 7.10
N THR A 122 -3.46 -10.25 6.35
CA THR A 122 -4.48 -11.32 6.39
C THR A 122 -4.40 -12.26 5.18
N GLY A 123 -3.71 -11.86 4.12
CA GLY A 123 -3.74 -12.57 2.84
C GLY A 123 -5.11 -12.51 2.15
N ARG A 124 -6.02 -11.61 2.57
CA ARG A 124 -7.36 -11.47 2.02
C ARG A 124 -7.54 -10.12 1.35
N PRO A 125 -8.08 -10.05 0.13
CA PRO A 125 -8.29 -8.79 -0.57
C PRO A 125 -9.39 -7.95 0.10
N ALA A 126 -9.42 -6.66 -0.22
CA ALA A 126 -10.34 -5.70 0.36
C ALA A 126 -11.82 -6.07 0.17
N ASP A 127 -12.15 -6.71 -0.93
CA ASP A 127 -13.50 -7.17 -1.22
C ASP A 127 -13.96 -8.35 -0.34
N GLU A 128 -13.02 -9.08 0.29
CA GLU A 128 -13.33 -10.09 1.30
C GLU A 128 -13.40 -9.50 2.72
N HIS A 129 -12.36 -8.77 3.14
CA HIS A 129 -12.32 -8.25 4.52
C HIS A 129 -13.17 -6.98 4.72
N GLY A 130 -13.65 -6.37 3.63
CA GLY A 130 -14.65 -5.31 3.63
C GLY A 130 -14.19 -3.93 4.05
N VAL A 131 -12.89 -3.66 4.21
CA VAL A 131 -12.35 -2.30 4.32
C VAL A 131 -11.95 -1.87 2.92
N VAL A 132 -12.77 -1.06 2.27
CA VAL A 132 -12.64 -0.75 0.84
C VAL A 132 -12.25 0.70 0.56
N GLY A 133 -11.85 1.46 1.56
CA GLY A 133 -11.44 2.86 1.41
C GLY A 133 -11.45 3.60 2.72
N VAL A 134 -11.29 4.92 2.68
CA VAL A 134 -11.38 5.80 3.84
C VAL A 134 -12.83 5.93 4.30
N GLN A 135 -13.75 6.14 3.36
CA GLN A 135 -15.19 6.19 3.64
C GLN A 135 -15.93 5.19 2.73
N TYR A 136 -16.76 4.34 3.33
CA TYR A 136 -17.52 3.32 2.63
C TYR A 136 -18.86 3.03 3.30
N LEU A 137 -19.77 2.40 2.56
CA LEU A 137 -21.11 2.08 3.05
C LEU A 137 -21.04 1.07 4.19
N HIS A 138 -21.72 1.37 5.28
CA HIS A 138 -21.97 0.42 6.36
C HIS A 138 -22.88 -0.72 5.88
N ALA A 139 -22.81 -1.87 6.55
CA ALA A 139 -23.54 -3.05 6.11
C ALA A 139 -25.08 -2.91 6.21
N ASP A 140 -25.60 -1.88 6.89
CA ASP A 140 -27.03 -1.57 6.91
C ASP A 140 -27.53 -0.80 5.68
N GLY A 141 -26.62 -0.39 4.78
CA GLY A 141 -26.92 0.33 3.55
C GLY A 141 -27.39 1.79 3.75
N ARG A 142 -27.39 2.30 4.99
CA ARG A 142 -27.93 3.61 5.37
C ARG A 142 -26.90 4.58 5.92
N HIS A 143 -25.78 4.06 6.41
CA HIS A 143 -24.70 4.84 7.01
C HIS A 143 -23.42 4.69 6.21
N ALA A 144 -22.58 5.71 6.21
CA ALA A 144 -21.20 5.61 5.77
C ALA A 144 -20.26 5.43 6.97
N VAL A 145 -19.25 4.58 6.84
CA VAL A 145 -18.17 4.38 7.81
C VAL A 145 -16.96 5.20 7.40
N ASP A 146 -16.42 5.95 8.32
CA ASP A 146 -15.10 6.57 8.18
C ASP A 146 -14.06 5.69 8.89
N CYS A 147 -13.08 5.16 8.16
CA CYS A 147 -12.09 4.22 8.71
C CYS A 147 -10.98 4.91 9.52
N HIS A 148 -10.82 6.24 9.42
CA HIS A 148 -9.88 7.00 10.26
C HIS A 148 -10.46 7.29 11.63
N THR A 149 -11.72 7.74 11.68
CA THR A 149 -12.36 8.11 12.94
C THR A 149 -13.20 6.99 13.56
N GLY A 150 -13.60 6.00 12.76
CA GLY A 150 -14.57 4.96 13.14
C GLY A 150 -16.00 5.49 13.28
N ARG A 151 -16.27 6.74 12.89
CA ARG A 151 -17.59 7.37 12.97
C ARG A 151 -18.50 6.87 11.86
N LEU A 152 -19.79 6.87 12.16
CA LEU A 152 -20.83 6.65 11.18
C LEU A 152 -21.46 8.00 10.81
N THR A 153 -21.61 8.24 9.52
CA THR A 153 -22.35 9.38 8.96
C THR A 153 -23.66 8.86 8.39
N ALA A 154 -24.76 9.52 8.74
CA ALA A 154 -26.10 9.14 8.32
C ALA A 154 -26.87 10.36 7.79
N PRO A 155 -27.91 10.16 6.96
CA PRO A 155 -28.92 11.19 6.73
C PRO A 155 -29.61 11.55 8.05
N THR A 156 -30.04 12.81 8.17
CA THR A 156 -30.66 13.35 9.40
C THR A 156 -31.89 12.54 9.88
N SER A 157 -32.55 11.82 8.98
CA SER A 157 -33.73 10.99 9.26
C SER A 157 -33.42 9.50 9.49
N ALA A 158 -32.15 9.09 9.50
CA ALA A 158 -31.81 7.67 9.63
C ALA A 158 -31.93 7.19 11.08
N ALA A 159 -32.54 6.02 11.28
CA ALA A 159 -32.50 5.31 12.56
C ALA A 159 -31.06 4.95 12.93
N PRO A 160 -30.73 4.77 14.23
CA PRO A 160 -29.40 4.34 14.65
C PRO A 160 -28.90 3.11 13.92
N ALA A 161 -27.62 3.11 13.54
CA ALA A 161 -27.02 1.96 12.85
C ALA A 161 -27.09 0.70 13.72
N ARG A 162 -27.44 -0.42 13.10
CA ARG A 162 -27.36 -1.72 13.76
C ARG A 162 -25.90 -2.15 13.87
N PRO A 163 -25.46 -2.68 15.02
CA PRO A 163 -24.14 -3.26 15.14
C PRO A 163 -23.95 -4.37 14.09
N THR A 164 -22.91 -4.25 13.28
CA THR A 164 -22.52 -5.31 12.33
C THR A 164 -21.14 -5.82 12.69
N ARG A 165 -20.95 -7.12 12.54
CA ARG A 165 -19.63 -7.73 12.69
C ARG A 165 -19.02 -7.85 11.29
N PRO A 166 -17.98 -7.08 10.98
CA PRO A 166 -17.26 -7.25 9.71
C PRO A 166 -16.61 -8.64 9.66
N PRO A 167 -16.39 -9.22 8.49
CA PRO A 167 -15.63 -10.46 8.36
C PRO A 167 -14.28 -10.35 9.07
N VAL A 168 -13.94 -11.38 9.82
CA VAL A 168 -12.68 -11.45 10.59
C VAL A 168 -11.88 -12.63 10.05
N PHE A 169 -10.67 -12.33 9.57
CA PHE A 169 -9.73 -13.32 9.06
C PHE A 169 -8.50 -13.36 9.98
N PRO A 170 -7.86 -14.51 10.17
CA PRO A 170 -6.59 -14.58 10.89
C PRO A 170 -5.55 -13.67 10.24
N THR A 171 -4.75 -13.00 11.05
CA THR A 171 -3.57 -12.28 10.59
C THR A 171 -2.36 -13.23 10.52
N MET A 172 -1.33 -12.84 9.80
CA MET A 172 -0.04 -13.55 9.84
C MET A 172 0.52 -13.62 11.27
N PHE A 173 0.26 -12.60 12.09
CA PHE A 173 0.70 -12.56 13.49
C PHE A 173 0.01 -13.62 14.34
N GLU A 174 -1.31 -13.81 14.20
CA GLU A 174 -2.04 -14.88 14.89
C GLU A 174 -1.59 -16.27 14.42
N THR A 175 -1.32 -16.40 13.11
CA THR A 175 -0.83 -17.66 12.54
C THR A 175 0.57 -17.99 13.07
N LEU A 176 1.46 -17.00 13.15
CA LEU A 176 2.80 -17.16 13.72
C LEU A 176 2.76 -17.44 15.22
N ALA A 177 1.88 -16.77 15.97
CA ALA A 177 1.69 -17.06 17.38
C ALA A 177 1.24 -18.51 17.63
N ALA A 178 0.38 -19.07 16.75
CA ALA A 178 -0.02 -20.47 16.80
C ALA A 178 1.14 -21.44 16.46
N LEU A 179 2.19 -20.97 15.78
CA LEU A 179 3.44 -21.71 15.53
C LEU A 179 4.48 -21.50 16.63
N GLY A 180 4.17 -20.77 17.71
CA GLY A 180 5.10 -20.46 18.79
C GLY A 180 6.06 -19.29 18.49
N VAL A 181 5.90 -18.61 17.35
CA VAL A 181 6.78 -17.50 16.94
C VAL A 181 6.34 -16.19 17.58
N ALA A 182 7.22 -15.58 18.36
CA ALA A 182 6.97 -14.27 18.96
C ALA A 182 6.88 -13.17 17.89
N THR A 183 5.85 -12.33 17.97
CA THR A 183 5.64 -11.24 17.02
C THR A 183 5.52 -9.89 17.72
N ILE A 184 6.29 -8.90 17.25
CA ILE A 184 6.33 -7.54 17.77
C ILE A 184 6.03 -6.56 16.63
N ALA A 185 5.17 -5.59 16.86
CA ALA A 185 4.88 -4.53 15.90
C ALA A 185 5.24 -3.15 16.44
N LEU A 186 5.87 -2.35 15.57
CA LEU A 186 6.12 -0.91 15.71
C LEU A 186 5.16 -0.16 14.77
N PRO A 187 3.95 0.16 15.23
CA PRO A 187 2.90 0.71 14.36
C PRO A 187 3.13 2.19 13.96
N GLY A 188 4.02 2.92 14.62
CA GLY A 188 4.38 4.29 14.23
C GLY A 188 3.17 5.19 13.98
N ALA A 189 3.15 5.82 12.81
CA ALA A 189 2.11 6.77 12.37
C ALA A 189 0.74 6.13 12.04
N LEU A 190 0.57 4.81 12.16
CA LEU A 190 -0.76 4.16 12.04
C LEU A 190 -1.80 4.67 13.05
N GLY A 191 -1.42 5.61 13.92
CA GLY A 191 -2.35 6.35 14.78
C GLY A 191 -3.46 7.09 14.04
N GLY A 192 -3.28 7.38 12.73
CA GLY A 192 -4.32 7.92 11.86
C GLY A 192 -5.47 6.95 11.56
N LEU A 193 -5.25 5.64 11.70
CA LEU A 193 -6.32 4.65 11.53
C LEU A 193 -7.19 4.54 12.80
N SER A 194 -8.51 4.38 12.59
CA SER A 194 -9.44 4.19 13.71
C SER A 194 -9.06 2.98 14.58
N PRO A 195 -9.35 3.02 15.90
CA PRO A 195 -9.06 1.90 16.78
C PRO A 195 -9.60 0.55 16.31
N PRO A 196 -10.84 0.44 15.73
CA PRO A 196 -11.30 -0.83 15.17
C PRO A 196 -10.45 -1.38 14.04
N VAL A 197 -10.03 -0.55 13.08
CA VAL A 197 -9.18 -0.97 11.95
C VAL A 197 -7.80 -1.36 12.46
N ARG A 198 -7.19 -0.55 13.32
CA ARG A 198 -5.88 -0.83 13.90
C ARG A 198 -5.86 -2.12 14.72
N ARG A 199 -6.90 -2.38 15.53
CA ARG A 199 -7.02 -3.65 16.27
C ARG A 199 -7.13 -4.86 15.34
N ARG A 200 -7.79 -4.74 14.19
CA ARG A 200 -7.85 -5.82 13.19
C ARG A 200 -6.50 -6.07 12.54
N LEU A 201 -5.79 -5.00 12.18
CA LEU A 201 -4.49 -5.04 11.54
C LEU A 201 -3.41 -5.70 12.44
N LEU A 202 -3.37 -5.31 13.71
CA LEU A 202 -2.33 -5.70 14.66
C LEU A 202 -2.74 -6.87 15.59
N ARG A 203 -3.80 -7.59 15.23
CA ARG A 203 -4.29 -8.70 16.06
C ARG A 203 -3.28 -9.86 16.06
N GLY A 204 -2.94 -10.34 17.25
CA GLY A 204 -2.00 -11.45 17.46
C GLY A 204 -0.54 -11.02 17.66
N CYS A 205 -0.21 -9.72 17.54
CA CYS A 205 1.14 -9.24 17.87
C CYS A 205 1.18 -8.37 19.12
N ARG A 206 2.33 -8.32 19.78
CA ARG A 206 2.65 -7.34 20.82
C ARG A 206 3.04 -6.02 20.14
N THR A 207 2.38 -4.94 20.50
CA THR A 207 2.73 -3.60 19.99
C THR A 207 3.69 -2.90 20.93
N VAL A 208 4.67 -2.21 20.35
CA VAL A 208 5.65 -1.39 21.09
C VAL A 208 5.56 0.04 20.55
N ALA A 209 5.46 1.01 21.45
CA ALA A 209 5.58 2.41 21.08
C ALA A 209 7.02 2.70 20.61
N PRO A 210 7.23 3.62 19.64
CA PRO A 210 8.56 4.09 19.34
C PRO A 210 9.19 4.70 20.62
N PRO A 211 10.52 4.59 20.80
CA PRO A 211 11.17 5.11 21.99
C PRO A 211 10.87 6.60 22.18
N PRO A 212 10.61 7.06 23.42
CA PRO A 212 10.46 8.47 23.71
C PRO A 212 11.77 9.18 23.37
N GLY A 213 11.73 10.17 22.48
CA GLY A 213 12.93 10.89 22.02
C GLY A 213 13.33 10.61 20.56
N GLY A 214 12.58 9.79 19.83
CA GLY A 214 12.61 9.87 18.37
C GLY A 214 12.29 11.33 17.98
N PRO A 215 12.91 11.91 16.92
CA PRO A 215 12.71 13.31 16.60
C PRO A 215 11.21 13.58 16.52
N ALA A 216 10.69 14.30 17.52
CA ALA A 216 9.43 14.99 17.40
C ALA A 216 9.50 15.70 16.04
N ALA A 217 8.43 15.68 15.28
CA ALA A 217 8.33 16.20 13.92
C ALA A 217 8.86 17.66 13.80
N GLY A 218 10.15 17.87 13.90
CA GLY A 218 10.73 19.20 13.98
C GLY A 218 12.21 19.34 13.61
N THR A 219 13.06 18.37 13.92
CA THR A 219 14.51 18.59 13.80
C THR A 219 15.26 17.67 12.82
N GLY A 220 14.69 16.56 12.38
CA GLY A 220 15.37 15.58 11.53
C GLY A 220 14.72 15.36 10.15
N GLY A 221 13.59 15.98 9.86
CA GLY A 221 12.83 15.73 8.62
C GLY A 221 12.46 14.26 8.45
N LEU A 222 12.08 13.88 7.21
CA LEU A 222 11.65 12.52 6.87
C LEU A 222 12.72 11.46 7.18
N ALA A 223 13.99 11.74 6.84
CA ALA A 223 15.08 10.79 7.06
C ALA A 223 15.32 10.51 8.54
N GLY A 224 15.19 11.53 9.42
CA GLY A 224 15.29 11.38 10.87
C GLY A 224 14.19 10.53 11.45
N ALA A 225 12.94 10.75 11.03
CA ALA A 225 11.79 9.94 11.44
C ALA A 225 11.95 8.47 11.06
N VAL A 226 12.34 8.20 9.81
CA VAL A 226 12.64 6.85 9.32
C VAL A 226 13.77 6.20 10.13
N THR A 227 14.88 6.91 10.37
CA THR A 227 16.02 6.38 11.12
C THR A 227 15.63 5.97 12.54
N ALA A 228 14.81 6.76 13.23
CA ALA A 228 14.35 6.45 14.58
C ALA A 228 13.56 5.11 14.64
N VAL A 229 12.68 4.86 13.65
CA VAL A 229 11.97 3.59 13.55
C VAL A 229 12.94 2.44 13.25
N LEU A 230 13.89 2.64 12.33
CA LEU A 230 14.88 1.61 11.98
C LEU A 230 15.79 1.23 13.16
N ASP A 231 16.19 2.20 13.99
CA ASP A 231 16.98 1.91 15.21
C ASP A 231 16.17 1.08 16.21
N ALA A 232 14.88 1.36 16.38
CA ALA A 232 14.00 0.56 17.21
C ALA A 232 13.81 -0.86 16.64
N VAL A 233 13.67 -0.99 15.32
CA VAL A 233 13.61 -2.30 14.63
C VAL A 233 14.89 -3.10 14.90
N ARG A 234 16.06 -2.48 14.74
CA ARG A 234 17.34 -3.15 15.01
C ARG A 234 17.41 -3.68 16.44
N HIS A 235 17.07 -2.85 17.41
CA HIS A 235 17.07 -3.26 18.82
C HIS A 235 16.16 -4.47 19.06
N LEU A 236 14.92 -4.45 18.57
CA LEU A 236 13.95 -5.52 18.78
C LEU A 236 14.30 -6.79 18.00
N ALA A 237 14.71 -6.66 16.74
CA ALA A 237 15.03 -7.81 15.89
C ALA A 237 16.33 -8.51 16.28
N SER A 238 17.23 -7.83 17.02
CA SER A 238 18.48 -8.41 17.51
C SER A 238 18.35 -9.14 18.84
N THR A 239 17.20 -9.02 19.50
CA THR A 239 16.93 -9.71 20.77
C THR A 239 16.24 -11.06 20.52
N GLY A 240 16.63 -12.10 21.27
CA GLY A 240 16.06 -13.44 21.13
C GLY A 240 16.64 -14.27 19.98
N ASP A 241 16.22 -15.51 19.88
CA ASP A 241 16.70 -16.50 18.91
C ASP A 241 15.75 -16.70 17.74
N GLU A 242 14.45 -16.47 17.91
CA GLU A 242 13.42 -16.55 16.88
C GLU A 242 12.35 -15.47 17.07
N GLY A 243 11.86 -14.89 15.99
CA GLY A 243 10.78 -13.92 16.07
C GLY A 243 10.61 -13.05 14.85
N LEU A 244 9.45 -12.42 14.77
CA LEU A 244 9.09 -11.42 13.77
C LEU A 244 9.02 -10.03 14.41
N THR A 245 9.75 -9.08 13.83
CA THR A 245 9.57 -7.64 14.09
C THR A 245 8.93 -6.99 12.86
N TRP A 246 7.72 -6.49 12.98
CA TRP A 246 7.01 -5.75 11.93
C TRP A 246 7.04 -4.26 12.23
N ALA A 247 7.37 -3.44 11.25
CA ALA A 247 7.39 -1.98 11.41
C ALA A 247 6.72 -1.27 10.25
N TYR A 248 6.01 -0.19 10.56
CA TYR A 248 5.41 0.71 9.60
C TYR A 248 6.26 1.97 9.46
N LEU A 249 6.57 2.34 8.23
CA LEU A 249 7.36 3.51 7.84
C LEU A 249 6.49 4.41 6.95
N ASP A 250 6.15 5.60 7.45
CA ASP A 250 5.34 6.59 6.72
C ASP A 250 6.21 7.45 5.81
N LEU A 251 6.17 7.17 4.51
CA LEU A 251 6.64 8.08 3.46
C LEU A 251 5.47 8.81 2.78
N ASP A 252 4.27 8.24 2.86
CA ASP A 252 3.06 8.70 2.20
C ASP A 252 2.70 10.14 2.55
N SER A 253 2.70 10.48 3.85
CA SER A 253 2.43 11.85 4.33
C SER A 253 3.34 12.91 3.72
N HIS A 254 4.59 12.56 3.40
CA HIS A 254 5.53 13.45 2.72
C HIS A 254 5.26 13.48 1.21
N ILE A 255 5.07 12.29 0.60
CA ILE A 255 4.87 12.14 -0.84
C ILE A 255 3.60 12.86 -1.31
N HIS A 256 2.53 12.83 -0.53
CA HIS A 256 1.30 13.58 -0.83
C HIS A 256 1.56 15.05 -1.16
N ARG A 257 2.51 15.71 -0.49
CA ARG A 257 2.82 17.13 -0.66
C ARG A 257 3.95 17.40 -1.64
N HIS A 258 4.97 16.55 -1.64
CA HIS A 258 6.27 16.82 -2.28
C HIS A 258 6.63 15.83 -3.39
N GLY A 259 5.86 14.74 -3.55
CA GLY A 259 6.22 13.66 -4.46
C GLY A 259 7.47 12.90 -4.00
N THR A 260 8.05 12.12 -4.90
CA THR A 260 9.28 11.35 -4.65
C THR A 260 10.52 12.21 -4.82
N ASP A 261 10.70 13.18 -3.94
CA ASP A 261 11.79 14.14 -3.94
C ASP A 261 13.14 13.56 -3.42
N ALA A 262 14.11 14.43 -3.18
CA ALA A 262 15.41 14.05 -2.64
C ALA A 262 15.32 13.47 -1.21
N ALA A 263 14.34 13.94 -0.39
CA ALA A 263 14.15 13.48 0.98
C ALA A 263 13.63 12.03 1.00
N VAL A 264 12.65 11.70 0.14
CA VAL A 264 12.16 10.33 -0.03
C VAL A 264 13.27 9.41 -0.49
N ARG A 265 14.05 9.81 -1.51
CA ARG A 265 15.18 9.01 -1.99
C ARG A 265 16.27 8.82 -0.92
N ALA A 266 16.50 9.81 -0.08
CA ALA A 266 17.46 9.70 1.04
C ALA A 266 16.93 8.73 2.12
N ALA A 267 15.64 8.77 2.44
CA ALA A 267 14.99 7.84 3.35
C ALA A 267 15.06 6.39 2.83
N CYS A 268 14.75 6.16 1.55
CA CYS A 268 14.88 4.83 0.93
C CYS A 268 16.30 4.29 0.99
N ARG A 269 17.32 5.13 0.68
CA ARG A 269 18.73 4.72 0.83
C ARG A 269 19.12 4.44 2.28
N ALA A 270 18.53 5.12 3.26
CA ALA A 270 18.74 4.80 4.68
C ALA A 270 18.16 3.43 5.04
N VAL A 271 16.96 3.11 4.53
CA VAL A 271 16.33 1.79 4.66
C VAL A 271 17.20 0.70 4.02
N ASP A 272 17.70 0.92 2.80
CA ASP A 272 18.57 -0.02 2.09
C ASP A 272 19.84 -0.34 2.89
N ARG A 273 20.58 0.70 3.32
CA ARG A 273 21.78 0.52 4.16
C ARG A 273 21.47 -0.18 5.49
N PHE A 274 20.33 0.11 6.08
CA PHE A 274 19.88 -0.56 7.30
C PHE A 274 19.63 -2.03 7.05
N ALA A 275 18.90 -2.39 6.01
CA ALA A 275 18.56 -3.77 5.66
C ALA A 275 19.80 -4.60 5.37
N HIS A 276 20.77 -4.06 4.61
CA HIS A 276 22.06 -4.70 4.39
C HIS A 276 22.89 -4.92 5.68
N ARG A 277 22.82 -4.01 6.65
CA ARG A 277 23.48 -4.23 7.94
C ARG A 277 22.79 -5.29 8.77
N LEU A 278 21.46 -5.22 8.84
CA LEU A 278 20.66 -6.14 9.64
C LEU A 278 20.75 -7.58 9.10
N SER A 279 20.83 -7.75 7.78
CA SER A 279 21.01 -9.07 7.18
C SER A 279 22.36 -9.69 7.54
N ARG A 280 23.44 -8.90 7.52
CA ARG A 280 24.76 -9.35 8.00
C ARG A 280 24.78 -9.70 9.50
N ASP A 281 23.91 -9.09 10.30
CA ASP A 281 23.71 -9.44 11.70
C ASP A 281 22.82 -10.70 11.89
N GLY A 282 22.54 -11.42 10.80
CA GLY A 282 21.80 -12.68 10.81
C GLY A 282 20.29 -12.54 10.93
N VAL A 283 19.71 -11.39 10.54
CA VAL A 283 18.26 -11.14 10.51
C VAL A 283 17.82 -10.97 9.06
N ALA A 284 16.91 -11.79 8.56
CA ALA A 284 16.30 -11.56 7.26
C ALA A 284 15.48 -10.27 7.28
N VAL A 285 15.47 -9.54 6.16
CA VAL A 285 14.64 -8.34 6.01
C VAL A 285 13.74 -8.51 4.79
N LEU A 286 12.44 -8.30 4.98
CA LEU A 286 11.45 -8.19 3.92
C LEU A 286 10.87 -6.78 3.95
N LEU A 287 10.90 -6.09 2.82
CA LEU A 287 10.25 -4.81 2.62
C LEU A 287 9.15 -4.94 1.58
N TYR A 288 7.99 -4.37 1.86
CA TYR A 288 6.93 -4.16 0.88
C TYR A 288 6.31 -2.78 1.07
N SER A 289 5.61 -2.29 0.05
CA SER A 289 4.75 -1.12 0.17
C SER A 289 3.30 -1.51 -0.08
N ASP A 290 2.40 -0.78 0.53
CA ASP A 290 0.96 -0.98 0.40
C ASP A 290 0.40 -0.37 -0.90
N HIS A 291 0.88 0.79 -1.34
CA HIS A 291 0.56 1.42 -2.61
C HIS A 291 1.65 2.41 -3.04
N GLY A 292 1.58 2.87 -4.29
CA GLY A 292 2.27 4.06 -4.74
C GLY A 292 1.33 5.26 -4.83
N LEU A 293 1.82 6.40 -5.34
CA LEU A 293 1.04 7.62 -5.54
C LEU A 293 1.20 8.12 -6.97
N ALA A 294 0.14 8.72 -7.49
CA ALA A 294 0.12 9.40 -8.78
C ALA A 294 -0.18 10.90 -8.57
N ARG A 295 0.21 11.73 -9.55
CA ARG A 295 -0.04 13.17 -9.49
C ARG A 295 -1.53 13.46 -9.38
N SER A 296 -1.88 14.45 -8.55
CA SER A 296 -3.22 14.98 -8.36
C SER A 296 -3.19 16.49 -8.57
N ALA A 297 -4.02 16.98 -9.50
CA ALA A 297 -4.10 18.41 -9.84
C ALA A 297 -5.51 18.76 -10.31
N PRO A 298 -6.54 18.67 -9.44
CA PRO A 298 -7.91 18.97 -9.82
C PRO A 298 -8.09 20.46 -10.19
N GLY A 299 -8.58 20.70 -11.39
CA GLY A 299 -8.91 22.05 -11.86
C GLY A 299 -10.14 22.66 -11.15
N PRO A 300 -10.35 23.97 -11.23
CA PRO A 300 -11.54 24.62 -10.66
C PRO A 300 -12.86 24.06 -11.19
N ALA A 301 -12.91 23.73 -12.48
CA ALA A 301 -14.09 23.14 -13.12
C ALA A 301 -14.39 21.76 -12.56
N THR A 302 -13.38 20.87 -12.45
CA THR A 302 -13.51 19.54 -11.88
C THR A 302 -13.98 19.60 -10.43
N ARG A 303 -13.43 20.51 -9.63
CA ARG A 303 -13.89 20.73 -8.25
C ARG A 303 -15.33 21.23 -8.16
N ALA A 304 -15.77 22.08 -9.09
CA ALA A 304 -17.16 22.57 -9.13
C ALA A 304 -18.12 21.44 -9.50
N VAL A 305 -17.80 20.65 -10.53
CA VAL A 305 -18.59 19.48 -10.95
C VAL A 305 -18.70 18.48 -9.80
N TRP A 306 -17.58 18.20 -9.10
CA TRP A 306 -17.58 17.28 -7.98
C TRP A 306 -18.46 17.76 -6.83
N ARG A 307 -18.36 19.02 -6.42
CA ARG A 307 -19.21 19.59 -5.36
C ARG A 307 -20.70 19.49 -5.69
N GLU A 308 -21.07 19.67 -6.97
CA GLU A 308 -22.45 19.47 -7.38
C GLU A 308 -22.85 17.99 -7.35
N ALA A 309 -21.99 17.09 -7.83
CA ALA A 309 -22.26 15.65 -7.81
C ALA A 309 -22.44 15.09 -6.38
N ASP A 310 -21.63 15.56 -5.42
CA ASP A 310 -21.68 15.18 -4.00
C ASP A 310 -22.66 16.04 -3.19
N SER A 311 -23.65 16.64 -3.83
CA SER A 311 -24.64 17.47 -3.16
C SER A 311 -25.90 16.67 -2.78
N PRO A 312 -26.72 17.15 -1.80
CA PRO A 312 -28.01 16.56 -1.46
C PRO A 312 -29.01 16.53 -2.62
N ARG A 313 -28.76 17.26 -3.70
CA ARG A 313 -29.55 17.20 -4.92
C ARG A 313 -29.45 15.83 -5.60
N TRP A 314 -28.28 15.23 -5.58
CA TRP A 314 -27.99 13.96 -6.25
C TRP A 314 -27.90 12.78 -5.30
N CYS A 315 -27.34 13.03 -4.09
CA CYS A 315 -26.88 11.96 -3.19
C CYS A 315 -27.61 11.98 -1.85
N ARG A 316 -27.93 10.78 -1.35
CA ARG A 316 -28.51 10.57 -0.02
C ARG A 316 -27.48 10.52 1.11
N LEU A 317 -26.19 10.29 0.77
CA LEU A 317 -25.07 10.27 1.68
C LEU A 317 -23.91 11.06 1.06
N PRO A 318 -23.00 11.64 1.87
CA PRO A 318 -21.75 12.19 1.37
C PRO A 318 -20.92 11.15 0.63
N ALA A 319 -20.14 11.60 -0.34
CA ALA A 319 -19.29 10.74 -1.14
C ALA A 319 -18.35 9.88 -0.29
N GLY A 320 -18.15 8.64 -0.70
CA GLY A 320 -17.14 7.74 -0.17
C GLY A 320 -15.89 7.68 -1.03
N GLY A 321 -15.00 6.72 -0.69
CA GLY A 321 -13.78 6.44 -1.43
C GLY A 321 -12.51 6.79 -0.66
N ALA A 322 -11.43 6.98 -1.42
CA ALA A 322 -10.14 7.45 -0.93
C ALA A 322 -9.39 8.12 -2.09
N GLY A 323 -8.82 9.31 -1.86
CA GLY A 323 -7.95 9.99 -2.84
C GLY A 323 -8.48 9.97 -4.27
N ARG A 324 -7.87 9.16 -5.13
CA ARG A 324 -8.13 9.05 -6.57
C ARG A 324 -9.18 8.00 -6.96
N VAL A 325 -9.89 7.41 -6.00
CA VAL A 325 -11.11 6.63 -6.21
C VAL A 325 -12.23 7.22 -5.36
N ARG A 326 -13.34 7.54 -5.97
CA ARG A 326 -14.49 8.14 -5.30
C ARG A 326 -15.77 7.42 -5.70
N TRP A 327 -16.74 7.39 -4.81
CA TRP A 327 -18.07 6.89 -5.15
C TRP A 327 -19.17 7.71 -4.50
N LEU A 328 -20.33 7.68 -5.16
CA LEU A 328 -21.50 8.44 -4.82
C LEU A 328 -22.67 7.51 -4.50
N TYR A 329 -23.56 7.99 -3.65
CA TYR A 329 -24.76 7.30 -3.19
C TYR A 329 -26.00 8.05 -3.68
N PRO A 330 -26.35 7.95 -4.98
CA PRO A 330 -27.46 8.70 -5.55
C PRO A 330 -28.80 8.36 -4.90
N HIS A 331 -29.77 9.28 -5.02
CA HIS A 331 -31.15 8.98 -4.69
C HIS A 331 -31.71 7.88 -5.63
N ALA A 332 -32.76 7.19 -5.18
CA ALA A 332 -33.38 6.12 -5.95
C ALA A 332 -33.80 6.64 -7.34
N GLY A 333 -33.41 5.91 -8.38
CA GLY A 333 -33.67 6.27 -9.79
C GLY A 333 -32.74 7.31 -10.43
N GLU A 334 -31.87 7.96 -9.66
CA GLU A 334 -30.98 9.02 -10.20
C GLU A 334 -29.61 8.52 -10.68
N ARG A 335 -29.26 7.25 -10.43
CA ARG A 335 -27.94 6.70 -10.77
C ARG A 335 -27.53 6.95 -12.22
N ASP A 336 -28.33 6.52 -13.17
CA ASP A 336 -27.96 6.56 -14.60
C ASP A 336 -27.94 8.01 -15.14
N ARG A 337 -28.78 8.87 -14.58
CA ARG A 337 -28.77 10.29 -14.91
C ARG A 337 -27.50 10.96 -14.38
N LEU A 338 -27.08 10.67 -13.13
CA LEU A 338 -25.85 11.16 -12.54
C LEU A 338 -24.62 10.66 -13.31
N MET A 339 -24.59 9.37 -13.69
CA MET A 339 -23.49 8.80 -14.48
C MET A 339 -23.31 9.51 -15.82
N ARG A 340 -24.40 9.72 -16.58
CA ARG A 340 -24.33 10.47 -17.86
C ARG A 340 -23.86 11.90 -17.64
N TRP A 341 -24.34 12.55 -16.60
CA TRP A 341 -23.97 13.93 -16.28
C TRP A 341 -22.51 14.06 -15.93
N LEU A 342 -21.93 13.11 -15.17
CA LEU A 342 -20.52 13.06 -14.80
C LEU A 342 -19.63 12.73 -16.00
N ALA A 343 -19.99 11.72 -16.80
CA ALA A 343 -19.20 11.27 -17.96
C ALA A 343 -18.94 12.41 -18.96
N GLY A 344 -19.93 13.29 -19.15
CA GLY A 344 -19.77 14.47 -20.05
C GLY A 344 -18.94 15.62 -19.45
N ARG A 345 -18.62 15.59 -18.14
CA ARG A 345 -18.00 16.72 -17.43
C ARG A 345 -16.68 16.38 -16.74
N MET A 346 -16.33 15.10 -16.62
CA MET A 346 -15.12 14.62 -15.97
C MET A 346 -14.36 13.64 -16.87
N PRO A 347 -13.77 14.09 -17.99
CA PRO A 347 -13.10 13.22 -18.97
C PRO A 347 -11.86 12.50 -18.40
N ALA A 348 -11.25 13.06 -17.35
CA ALA A 348 -10.13 12.45 -16.63
C ALA A 348 -10.53 11.31 -15.70
N ALA A 349 -11.83 11.09 -15.49
CA ALA A 349 -12.37 10.02 -14.67
C ALA A 349 -13.04 8.94 -15.50
N VAL A 350 -12.92 7.70 -15.05
CA VAL A 350 -13.76 6.59 -15.51
C VAL A 350 -14.97 6.53 -14.59
N VAL A 351 -16.15 6.88 -15.12
CA VAL A 351 -17.42 6.79 -14.40
C VAL A 351 -18.01 5.39 -14.64
N THR A 352 -18.23 4.63 -13.59
CA THR A 352 -18.58 3.21 -13.64
C THR A 352 -19.51 2.80 -12.51
N THR A 353 -19.84 1.52 -12.42
CA THR A 353 -20.63 0.89 -11.34
C THR A 353 -19.84 -0.20 -10.64
N PRO A 354 -20.24 -0.63 -9.42
CA PRO A 354 -19.63 -1.80 -8.78
C PRO A 354 -19.71 -3.09 -9.63
N ASP A 355 -20.75 -3.27 -10.42
CA ASP A 355 -20.89 -4.44 -11.30
C ASP A 355 -19.89 -4.40 -12.47
N GLN A 356 -19.65 -3.22 -13.03
CA GLN A 356 -18.62 -3.04 -14.06
C GLN A 356 -17.22 -3.24 -13.48
N LEU A 357 -16.94 -2.79 -12.24
CA LEU A 357 -15.68 -3.08 -11.56
C LEU A 357 -15.48 -4.59 -11.40
N ALA A 358 -16.54 -5.33 -11.08
CA ALA A 358 -16.47 -6.79 -11.00
C ALA A 358 -16.23 -7.43 -12.38
N ALA A 359 -16.88 -6.95 -13.43
CA ALA A 359 -16.65 -7.41 -14.80
C ALA A 359 -15.21 -7.13 -15.27
N TRP A 360 -14.55 -6.08 -14.79
CA TRP A 360 -13.13 -5.77 -15.07
C TRP A 360 -12.15 -6.55 -14.17
N GLY A 361 -12.67 -7.31 -13.20
CA GLY A 361 -11.84 -8.08 -12.26
C GLY A 361 -11.13 -7.24 -11.20
N LEU A 362 -11.63 -6.04 -10.90
CA LEU A 362 -11.12 -5.18 -9.82
C LEU A 362 -11.63 -5.60 -8.45
N ILE A 363 -12.84 -6.12 -8.39
CA ILE A 363 -13.47 -6.69 -7.20
C ILE A 363 -14.19 -7.97 -7.58
N ARG A 364 -14.52 -8.82 -6.60
CA ARG A 364 -15.31 -10.02 -6.82
C ARG A 364 -16.80 -9.69 -6.77
N ALA A 365 -17.55 -10.19 -7.76
CA ALA A 365 -19.01 -10.08 -7.79
C ALA A 365 -19.65 -10.68 -6.53
N GLY A 366 -20.64 -9.99 -5.96
CA GLY A 366 -21.36 -10.44 -4.76
C GLY A 366 -20.53 -10.37 -3.46
N SER A 367 -19.30 -9.80 -3.50
CA SER A 367 -18.43 -9.70 -2.34
C SER A 367 -18.94 -8.70 -1.29
N VAL A 368 -18.39 -8.79 -0.08
CA VAL A 368 -18.66 -7.80 0.98
C VAL A 368 -18.20 -6.41 0.55
N GLY A 369 -17.03 -6.32 -0.10
CA GLY A 369 -16.49 -5.06 -0.58
C GLY A 369 -17.35 -4.41 -1.65
N GLN A 370 -17.86 -5.18 -2.62
CA GLN A 370 -18.75 -4.64 -3.65
C GLN A 370 -19.99 -3.94 -3.05
N ARG A 371 -20.61 -4.57 -2.04
CA ARG A 371 -21.79 -4.00 -1.35
C ARG A 371 -21.50 -2.76 -0.51
N ARG A 372 -20.23 -2.43 -0.29
CA ARG A 372 -19.78 -1.26 0.47
C ARG A 372 -19.41 -0.05 -0.38
N LEU A 373 -19.31 -0.24 -1.67
CA LEU A 373 -19.13 0.87 -2.61
C LEU A 373 -20.44 1.65 -2.80
N GLY A 374 -20.34 2.87 -3.32
CA GLY A 374 -21.50 3.60 -3.83
C GLY A 374 -21.93 3.06 -5.20
N GLU A 375 -23.15 3.38 -5.59
CA GLU A 375 -23.75 2.93 -6.86
C GLU A 375 -23.08 3.53 -8.11
N VAL A 376 -22.42 4.70 -7.96
CA VAL A 376 -21.61 5.35 -9.00
C VAL A 376 -20.19 5.44 -8.49
N VAL A 377 -19.24 4.87 -9.23
CA VAL A 377 -17.81 4.86 -8.87
C VAL A 377 -17.04 5.66 -9.92
N LEU A 378 -16.11 6.48 -9.46
CA LEU A 378 -15.18 7.23 -10.28
C LEU A 378 -13.76 6.76 -9.98
N LEU A 379 -13.01 6.41 -11.03
CA LEU A 379 -11.59 6.07 -10.98
C LEU A 379 -10.80 7.13 -11.75
N ALA A 380 -9.73 7.64 -11.14
CA ALA A 380 -8.83 8.56 -11.83
C ALA A 380 -7.96 7.85 -12.86
N ARG A 381 -7.84 8.41 -14.05
CA ARG A 381 -6.80 8.06 -15.03
C ARG A 381 -5.74 9.15 -15.13
N GLU A 382 -6.16 10.38 -14.99
CA GLU A 382 -5.36 11.59 -15.18
C GLU A 382 -5.26 12.39 -13.88
N PRO A 383 -4.38 13.38 -13.79
CA PRO A 383 -4.21 14.20 -12.59
C PRO A 383 -5.44 15.07 -12.26
N ASP A 384 -6.25 15.50 -13.25
CA ASP A 384 -7.43 16.33 -13.04
C ASP A 384 -8.62 15.52 -12.52
N PHE A 385 -8.53 15.12 -11.26
CA PHE A 385 -9.52 14.28 -10.58
C PHE A 385 -9.86 14.88 -9.20
N PRO A 386 -11.10 14.81 -8.71
CA PRO A 386 -11.53 15.41 -7.45
C PRO A 386 -11.02 14.58 -6.24
N ALA A 387 -9.72 14.65 -5.97
CA ALA A 387 -9.13 14.05 -4.80
C ALA A 387 -9.75 14.57 -3.49
N ALA A 388 -9.69 13.76 -2.43
CA ALA A 388 -10.29 14.10 -1.14
C ALA A 388 -9.58 15.28 -0.48
N ASP A 389 -8.24 15.33 -0.57
CA ASP A 389 -7.42 16.45 -0.10
C ASP A 389 -7.08 17.37 -1.27
N ALA A 390 -7.64 18.59 -1.25
CA ALA A 390 -7.39 19.61 -2.29
C ALA A 390 -5.96 20.17 -2.24
N THR A 391 -5.21 19.94 -1.17
CA THR A 391 -3.84 20.42 -0.97
C THR A 391 -2.78 19.39 -1.37
N ALA A 392 -3.16 18.13 -1.55
CA ALA A 392 -2.27 17.06 -1.96
C ALA A 392 -1.90 17.21 -3.45
N ALA A 393 -0.60 17.27 -3.73
CA ALA A 393 -0.07 17.29 -5.10
C ALA A 393 0.05 15.87 -5.70
N PHE A 394 0.06 14.87 -4.86
CA PHE A 394 0.06 13.45 -5.21
C PHE A 394 -0.98 12.72 -4.35
N GLU A 395 -1.60 11.72 -4.91
CA GLU A 395 -2.67 10.96 -4.28
C GLU A 395 -2.68 9.52 -4.80
N HIS A 396 -3.35 8.66 -4.06
CA HIS A 396 -3.54 7.25 -4.35
C HIS A 396 -5.03 6.87 -4.34
N GLY A 397 -5.37 5.62 -4.58
CA GLY A 397 -6.75 5.10 -4.50
C GLY A 397 -7.21 4.46 -5.79
N SER A 398 -6.73 4.93 -6.95
CA SER A 398 -7.08 4.38 -8.26
C SER A 398 -6.17 3.20 -8.64
N MET A 399 -6.24 2.77 -9.88
CA MET A 399 -5.57 1.57 -10.39
C MET A 399 -4.65 1.90 -11.56
N THR A 400 -4.01 3.08 -11.54
CA THR A 400 -2.95 3.40 -12.50
C THR A 400 -1.66 2.65 -12.13
N ALA A 401 -0.72 2.53 -13.05
CA ALA A 401 0.54 1.83 -12.80
C ALA A 401 1.35 2.43 -11.63
N ASP A 402 1.34 3.76 -11.48
CA ASP A 402 2.08 4.46 -10.43
C ASP A 402 1.49 4.22 -9.03
N GLU A 403 0.18 3.95 -8.92
CA GLU A 403 -0.51 3.61 -7.67
C GLU A 403 -0.44 2.11 -7.36
N LEU A 404 -0.50 1.27 -8.40
CA LEU A 404 -0.62 -0.18 -8.30
C LEU A 404 0.71 -0.89 -8.06
N LEU A 405 1.80 -0.46 -8.74
CA LEU A 405 3.08 -1.16 -8.70
C LEU A 405 3.86 -0.79 -7.44
N VAL A 406 4.10 -1.78 -6.60
CA VAL A 406 4.82 -1.67 -5.32
C VAL A 406 5.98 -2.64 -5.24
N PRO A 407 7.03 -2.38 -4.43
CA PRO A 407 8.15 -3.29 -4.29
C PRO A 407 7.85 -4.46 -3.35
N LEU A 408 8.43 -5.61 -3.66
CA LEU A 408 8.84 -6.64 -2.72
C LEU A 408 10.36 -6.69 -2.75
N ALA A 409 11.02 -6.36 -1.65
CA ALA A 409 12.46 -6.39 -1.53
C ALA A 409 12.87 -7.31 -0.38
N ILE A 410 13.89 -8.17 -0.60
CA ILE A 410 14.34 -9.14 0.39
C ILE A 410 15.87 -9.09 0.50
N TRP A 411 16.37 -9.01 1.73
CA TRP A 411 17.75 -9.17 2.11
C TRP A 411 17.85 -10.43 2.97
N HIS A 412 18.65 -11.39 2.51
CA HIS A 412 18.88 -12.63 3.23
C HIS A 412 20.02 -12.45 4.22
N PRO A 413 19.99 -13.14 5.36
CA PRO A 413 21.16 -13.29 6.22
C PRO A 413 22.21 -14.13 5.50
N ASP A 414 23.49 -13.82 5.74
CA ASP A 414 24.64 -14.56 5.24
C ASP A 414 24.72 -15.97 5.84
#